data_0b481ea61bd7f6cb3b8d7abe51bac594
#
_entry.id   0b481ea61bd7f6cb3b8d7abe51bac594
#
_cell.length_a   1.000
_cell.length_b   1.000
_cell.length_c   1.000
_cell.angle_alpha   90.00
_cell.angle_beta   90.00
_cell.angle_gamma   90.00
#
_symmetry.space_group_name_H-M   'P 1'
#
loop_
_entity.id
_entity.type
_entity.pdbx_description
1 polymer ?
#
loop_
_entity_poly.entity_id
_entity_poly.type
_entity_poly.pdbx_seq_one_letter_code
_entity_poly.pdbx_strand_id
1 'polypeptide(L)'
;MTTEPVLFIANSVYQLMTAIHLQQNCLLASAADLLVTDATPGLRECLPRLRECGLFRRAFFAATSRLSTRYMVGSMEEIAEGYRRIDELFRWILEEELDDYTQVYFSNFDTFTRMLACRFYERPCEFILYEDGFSSYVIDYLRPGRAPVNRHEQAGRIRDKVRRALLYEPRLAMRGDSLINQALPKIRRDDRALRERLNTVFSYTPPPDREDFLFLEQSFRAEGIQTNDLDLMRECRQAVGPGRFIVKPHPRNPQNLPFEQGLTRKMEQGAPWELFLLNEDMRGRTLITVCSNAALTGRLVFGMDVNTVMLYRLFEGKVLWKEDEVLARYLRRFHRQFAGENYYVPATVYELRHTLAYLGGEYGR
;
A
#
# COMPACT_ATOMS: atom_id res chain seq x y z
N MET A 1 -0.18 28.82 22.37
CA MET A 1 -0.50 27.45 22.79
C MET A 1 0.31 26.52 21.89
N THR A 2 1.34 25.88 22.39
CA THR A 2 2.07 24.86 21.65
C THR A 2 1.12 23.69 21.47
N THR A 3 0.65 23.47 20.24
CA THR A 3 -0.11 22.24 19.92
C THR A 3 0.82 21.06 20.13
N GLU A 4 0.42 20.12 20.98
CA GLU A 4 1.18 18.89 21.16
C GLU A 4 1.33 18.18 19.81
N PRO A 5 2.51 17.57 19.54
CA PRO A 5 2.79 17.03 18.21
C PRO A 5 1.97 15.77 17.93
N VAL A 6 1.88 15.44 16.64
CA VAL A 6 1.32 14.17 16.16
C VAL A 6 2.44 13.28 15.63
N LEU A 7 2.24 11.96 15.62
CA LEU A 7 3.18 11.00 15.08
C LEU A 7 2.61 10.29 13.86
N PHE A 8 3.34 10.26 12.76
CA PHE A 8 3.09 9.35 11.64
C PHE A 8 4.02 8.16 11.67
N ILE A 9 3.50 6.95 11.40
CA ILE A 9 4.27 5.72 11.24
C ILE A 9 4.13 5.26 9.80
N ALA A 10 5.25 5.15 9.07
CA ALA A 10 5.28 4.73 7.67
C ALA A 10 6.11 3.45 7.50
N ASN A 11 5.47 2.38 7.05
CA ASN A 11 6.04 1.05 6.80
C ASN A 11 6.26 0.77 5.31
N SER A 12 5.71 1.59 4.42
CA SER A 12 5.79 1.43 2.97
C SER A 12 5.89 2.77 2.26
N VAL A 13 6.25 2.73 0.97
CA VAL A 13 6.26 3.92 0.10
C VAL A 13 4.87 4.55 0.03
N TYR A 14 3.83 3.73 -0.13
CA TYR A 14 2.44 4.19 -0.15
C TYR A 14 2.07 4.95 1.12
N GLN A 15 2.42 4.40 2.28
CA GLN A 15 2.17 5.02 3.58
C GLN A 15 2.96 6.32 3.73
N LEU A 16 4.24 6.33 3.36
CA LEU A 16 5.06 7.53 3.43
C LEU A 16 4.53 8.65 2.54
N MET A 17 4.14 8.33 1.30
CA MET A 17 3.51 9.29 0.39
C MET A 17 2.21 9.86 0.98
N THR A 18 1.37 9.00 1.56
CA THR A 18 0.11 9.42 2.20
C THR A 18 0.36 10.28 3.45
N ALA A 19 1.37 9.96 4.26
CA ALA A 19 1.76 10.75 5.42
C ALA A 19 2.25 12.17 5.02
N ILE A 20 3.07 12.25 3.98
CA ILE A 20 3.53 13.54 3.41
C ILE A 20 2.32 14.36 2.91
N HIS A 21 1.41 13.72 2.18
CA HIS A 21 0.20 14.37 1.70
C HIS A 21 -0.69 14.87 2.85
N LEU A 22 -0.95 14.04 3.86
CA LEU A 22 -1.73 14.41 5.04
C LEU A 22 -1.10 15.61 5.76
N GLN A 23 0.20 15.56 6.03
CA GLN A 23 0.88 16.64 6.74
C GLN A 23 0.89 17.94 5.94
N GLN A 24 1.17 17.86 4.62
CA GLN A 24 1.25 19.05 3.79
C GLN A 24 -0.11 19.70 3.52
N ASN A 25 -1.15 18.90 3.28
CA ASN A 25 -2.42 19.40 2.72
C ASN A 25 -3.60 19.35 3.70
N CYS A 26 -3.48 18.58 4.80
CA CYS A 26 -4.60 18.39 5.72
C CYS A 26 -4.32 18.82 7.16
N LEU A 27 -3.06 18.79 7.59
CA LEU A 27 -2.66 19.00 8.99
C LEU A 27 -1.63 20.12 9.17
N LEU A 28 -1.60 21.09 8.29
CA LEU A 28 -0.61 22.16 8.23
C LEU A 28 -0.35 22.89 9.56
N ALA A 29 -1.34 22.95 10.45
CA ALA A 29 -1.21 23.65 11.73
C ALA A 29 -0.61 22.77 12.85
N SER A 30 -0.43 21.47 12.61
CA SER A 30 0.06 20.53 13.62
C SER A 30 1.55 20.28 13.44
N ALA A 31 2.33 20.40 14.51
CA ALA A 31 3.68 19.89 14.52
C ALA A 31 3.64 18.36 14.40
N ALA A 32 4.34 17.77 13.44
CA ALA A 32 4.32 16.33 13.21
C ALA A 32 5.73 15.74 13.23
N ASP A 33 5.84 14.57 13.83
CA ASP A 33 7.00 13.68 13.70
C ASP A 33 6.66 12.55 12.74
N LEU A 34 7.67 12.07 12.03
CA LEU A 34 7.57 10.93 11.13
C LEU A 34 8.52 9.82 11.56
N LEU A 35 7.96 8.65 11.83
CA LEU A 35 8.71 7.43 12.09
C LEU A 35 8.66 6.54 10.87
N VAL A 36 9.82 6.24 10.30
CA VAL A 36 10.00 5.31 9.17
C VAL A 36 10.51 4.00 9.71
N THR A 37 9.96 2.87 9.25
CA THR A 37 10.34 1.54 9.72
C THR A 37 11.17 0.76 8.70
N ASP A 38 11.70 -0.38 9.12
CA ASP A 38 12.42 -1.34 8.27
C ASP A 38 11.51 -2.39 7.58
N ALA A 39 10.19 -2.18 7.61
CA ALA A 39 9.25 -3.11 6.98
C ALA A 39 9.40 -3.17 5.44
N THR A 40 9.82 -2.07 4.81
CA THR A 40 10.12 -2.01 3.38
C THR A 40 11.58 -1.64 3.17
N PRO A 41 12.38 -2.47 2.44
CA PRO A 41 13.76 -2.14 2.08
C PRO A 41 13.87 -0.78 1.37
N GLY A 42 14.93 -0.03 1.64
CA GLY A 42 15.20 1.26 1.00
C GLY A 42 14.44 2.46 1.60
N LEU A 43 13.41 2.24 2.42
CA LEU A 43 12.62 3.35 2.99
C LEU A 43 13.47 4.26 3.90
N ARG A 44 14.42 3.68 4.64
CA ARG A 44 15.37 4.43 5.47
C ARG A 44 16.22 5.43 4.67
N GLU A 45 16.51 5.14 3.41
CA GLU A 45 17.28 6.01 2.52
C GLU A 45 16.59 7.34 2.20
N CYS A 46 15.27 7.42 2.45
CA CYS A 46 14.52 8.67 2.30
C CYS A 46 14.76 9.65 3.46
N LEU A 47 15.24 9.19 4.62
CA LEU A 47 15.33 10.02 5.85
C LEU A 47 16.14 11.32 5.69
N PRO A 48 17.34 11.34 5.07
CA PRO A 48 18.07 12.59 4.89
C PRO A 48 17.21 13.65 4.16
N ARG A 49 16.58 13.26 3.05
CA ARG A 49 15.74 14.14 2.23
C ARG A 49 14.43 14.55 2.95
N LEU A 50 13.88 13.66 3.78
CA LEU A 50 12.73 13.98 4.64
C LEU A 50 13.07 15.06 5.68
N ARG A 51 14.26 14.99 6.27
CA ARG A 51 14.77 16.01 7.22
C ARG A 51 15.02 17.33 6.52
N GLU A 52 15.64 17.31 5.36
CA GLU A 52 15.93 18.50 4.55
C GLU A 52 14.66 19.21 4.05
N CYS A 53 13.58 18.47 3.75
CA CYS A 53 12.36 19.08 3.25
C CYS A 53 11.57 19.89 4.30
N GLY A 54 11.91 19.79 5.59
CA GLY A 54 11.35 20.58 6.68
C GLY A 54 9.84 20.44 6.90
N LEU A 55 9.20 19.41 6.33
CA LEU A 55 7.77 19.19 6.49
C LEU A 55 7.40 18.60 7.86
N PHE A 56 8.26 17.77 8.38
CA PHE A 56 8.13 17.17 9.71
C PHE A 56 9.09 17.83 10.68
N ARG A 57 8.69 17.97 11.94
CA ARG A 57 9.53 18.47 13.01
C ARG A 57 10.77 17.56 13.18
N ARG A 58 10.54 16.25 13.16
CA ARG A 58 11.58 15.22 13.18
C ARG A 58 11.18 14.09 12.21
N ALA A 59 12.17 13.48 11.58
CA ALA A 59 12.02 12.23 10.83
C ALA A 59 13.11 11.25 11.28
N PHE A 60 12.72 10.09 11.81
CA PHE A 60 13.63 9.14 12.43
C PHE A 60 13.22 7.68 12.14
N PHE A 61 14.09 6.75 12.46
CA PHE A 61 13.97 5.35 12.08
C PHE A 61 13.66 4.44 13.28
N ALA A 62 12.92 3.35 12.99
CA ALA A 62 12.70 2.25 13.92
C ALA A 62 12.94 0.89 13.24
N ALA A 63 13.77 0.06 13.88
CA ALA A 63 14.02 -1.31 13.44
C ALA A 63 12.92 -2.26 13.99
N THR A 64 11.68 -2.08 13.52
CA THR A 64 10.50 -2.77 14.06
C THR A 64 10.47 -4.27 13.76
N SER A 65 11.18 -4.74 12.72
CA SER A 65 11.34 -6.17 12.41
C SER A 65 11.93 -6.96 13.57
N ARG A 66 12.78 -6.33 14.39
CA ARG A 66 13.36 -6.94 15.60
C ARG A 66 12.33 -7.35 16.64
N LEU A 67 11.17 -6.68 16.68
CA LEU A 67 10.06 -7.03 17.56
C LEU A 67 9.19 -8.13 16.96
N SER A 68 8.94 -8.08 15.66
CA SER A 68 7.95 -8.91 14.99
C SER A 68 8.27 -10.41 15.10
N THR A 69 9.54 -10.80 14.97
CA THR A 69 9.92 -12.21 15.00
C THR A 69 9.66 -12.85 16.36
N ARG A 70 10.03 -12.18 17.45
CA ARG A 70 9.95 -12.75 18.80
C ARG A 70 8.58 -12.51 19.46
N TYR A 71 8.05 -11.31 19.34
CA TYR A 71 6.88 -10.87 20.12
C TYR A 71 5.57 -10.91 19.32
N MET A 72 5.58 -11.36 18.10
CA MET A 72 4.38 -11.59 17.29
C MET A 72 4.00 -13.07 17.19
N VAL A 73 4.99 -13.94 16.99
CA VAL A 73 4.79 -15.39 16.76
C VAL A 73 5.34 -16.26 17.89
N GLY A 74 5.91 -15.67 18.92
CA GLY A 74 6.41 -16.35 20.11
C GLY A 74 5.30 -16.92 20.99
N SER A 75 5.70 -17.52 22.11
CA SER A 75 4.77 -17.98 23.15
C SER A 75 4.05 -16.80 23.80
N MET A 76 2.92 -17.07 24.46
CA MET A 76 2.21 -16.02 25.23
C MET A 76 3.07 -15.42 26.34
N GLU A 77 4.01 -16.20 26.90
CA GLU A 77 4.95 -15.72 27.91
C GLU A 77 5.97 -14.75 27.33
N GLU A 78 6.56 -15.05 26.17
CA GLU A 78 7.48 -14.14 25.46
C GLU A 78 6.80 -12.84 25.07
N ILE A 79 5.56 -12.93 24.58
CA ILE A 79 4.76 -11.76 24.23
C ILE A 79 4.48 -10.92 25.48
N ALA A 80 4.04 -11.53 26.57
CA ALA A 80 3.79 -10.84 27.84
C ALA A 80 5.06 -10.16 28.37
N GLU A 81 6.21 -10.81 28.25
CA GLU A 81 7.51 -10.22 28.60
C GLU A 81 7.80 -8.97 27.76
N GLY A 82 7.56 -9.02 26.46
CA GLY A 82 7.70 -7.86 25.57
C GLY A 82 6.85 -6.67 26.03
N TYR A 83 5.59 -6.91 26.38
CA TYR A 83 4.70 -5.85 26.89
C TYR A 83 5.14 -5.28 28.26
N ARG A 84 5.78 -6.06 29.12
CA ARG A 84 6.35 -5.55 30.38
C ARG A 84 7.58 -4.66 30.16
N ARG A 85 8.28 -4.83 29.05
CA ARG A 85 9.57 -4.16 28.74
C ARG A 85 9.47 -3.17 27.58
N ILE A 86 8.30 -2.60 27.30
CA ILE A 86 8.07 -1.72 26.14
C ILE A 86 9.12 -0.60 26.05
N ASP A 87 9.37 0.13 27.14
CA ASP A 87 10.30 1.26 27.11
C ASP A 87 11.77 0.84 26.86
N GLU A 88 12.16 -0.33 27.35
CA GLU A 88 13.48 -0.90 27.05
C GLU A 88 13.58 -1.31 25.59
N LEU A 89 12.55 -1.99 25.06
CA LEU A 89 12.49 -2.40 23.66
C LEU A 89 12.47 -1.21 22.71
N PHE A 90 11.75 -0.16 23.07
CA PHE A 90 11.72 1.06 22.25
C PHE A 90 13.08 1.74 22.23
N ARG A 91 13.81 1.87 23.33
CA ARG A 91 15.20 2.36 23.34
C ARG A 91 16.14 1.52 22.48
N TRP A 92 15.85 0.23 22.32
CA TRP A 92 16.67 -0.67 21.49
C TRP A 92 16.42 -0.55 19.99
N ILE A 93 15.18 -0.21 19.58
CA ILE A 93 14.79 -0.20 18.15
C ILE A 93 14.69 1.19 17.54
N LEU A 94 14.48 2.23 18.35
CA LEU A 94 14.31 3.61 17.90
C LEU A 94 15.64 4.34 17.86
N GLU A 95 15.86 5.16 16.83
CA GLU A 95 17.00 6.09 16.77
C GLU A 95 16.83 7.30 17.69
N GLU A 96 15.60 7.69 17.97
CA GLU A 96 15.25 8.83 18.83
C GLU A 96 14.17 8.47 19.83
N GLU A 97 14.12 9.16 20.98
CA GLU A 97 13.06 8.98 21.95
C GLU A 97 11.73 9.54 21.44
N LEU A 98 10.65 8.87 21.81
CA LEU A 98 9.29 9.32 21.50
C LEU A 98 8.86 10.41 22.48
N ASP A 99 8.29 11.48 21.94
CA ASP A 99 7.61 12.50 22.72
C ASP A 99 6.21 12.04 23.16
N ASP A 100 5.52 12.90 23.86
CA ASP A 100 4.09 12.77 24.09
C ASP A 100 3.33 13.26 22.86
N TYR A 101 2.46 12.42 22.34
CA TYR A 101 1.65 12.71 21.15
C TYR A 101 0.16 12.71 21.49
N THR A 102 -0.58 13.63 20.88
CA THR A 102 -2.05 13.64 20.95
C THR A 102 -2.70 12.71 19.95
N GLN A 103 -2.03 12.47 18.84
CA GLN A 103 -2.50 11.56 17.78
C GLN A 103 -1.34 10.74 17.22
N VAL A 104 -1.62 9.47 16.93
CA VAL A 104 -0.72 8.57 16.21
C VAL A 104 -1.43 8.09 14.96
N TYR A 105 -0.87 8.42 13.80
CA TYR A 105 -1.33 7.96 12.49
C TYR A 105 -0.57 6.69 12.10
N PHE A 106 -1.29 5.62 11.83
CA PHE A 106 -0.73 4.31 11.51
C PHE A 106 -1.54 3.62 10.42
N SER A 107 -0.96 2.65 9.71
CA SER A 107 -1.66 1.87 8.69
C SER A 107 -1.72 0.38 9.02
N ASN A 108 -0.73 -0.13 9.73
CA ASN A 108 -0.67 -1.53 10.13
C ASN A 108 -0.69 -1.65 11.65
N PHE A 109 -1.59 -2.51 12.15
CA PHE A 109 -1.67 -2.76 13.58
C PHE A 109 -0.73 -3.91 13.97
N ASP A 110 0.55 -3.71 13.70
CA ASP A 110 1.64 -4.64 13.96
C ASP A 110 2.07 -4.65 15.46
N THR A 111 3.10 -5.42 15.78
CA THR A 111 3.59 -5.54 17.16
C THR A 111 4.06 -4.19 17.71
N PHE A 112 4.78 -3.40 16.91
CA PHE A 112 5.26 -2.09 17.33
C PHE A 112 4.09 -1.14 17.61
N THR A 113 3.13 -1.03 16.70
CA THR A 113 1.95 -0.17 16.89
C THR A 113 1.11 -0.59 18.09
N ARG A 114 0.99 -1.90 18.34
CA ARG A 114 0.28 -2.42 19.52
C ARG A 114 0.99 -2.05 20.82
N MET A 115 2.31 -2.23 20.88
CA MET A 115 3.13 -1.84 22.04
C MET A 115 3.07 -0.32 22.25
N LEU A 116 3.10 0.46 21.16
CA LEU A 116 2.97 1.91 21.21
C LEU A 116 1.61 2.34 21.79
N ALA A 117 0.53 1.71 21.36
CA ALA A 117 -0.80 1.98 21.90
C ALA A 117 -0.92 1.62 23.38
N CYS A 118 -0.25 0.54 23.82
CA CYS A 118 -0.15 0.21 25.26
C CYS A 118 0.60 1.29 26.04
N ARG A 119 1.74 1.75 25.53
CA ARG A 119 2.54 2.81 26.17
C ARG A 119 1.76 4.10 26.35
N PHE A 120 0.91 4.43 25.39
CA PHE A 120 0.06 5.63 25.45
C PHE A 120 -1.34 5.37 26.02
N TYR A 121 -1.61 4.18 26.60
CA TYR A 121 -2.98 3.81 26.99
C TYR A 121 -3.60 4.79 27.98
N GLU A 122 -2.89 5.17 29.03
CA GLU A 122 -3.36 6.09 30.08
C GLU A 122 -3.31 7.57 29.65
N ARG A 123 -2.81 7.88 28.45
CA ARG A 123 -2.67 9.24 27.95
C ARG A 123 -3.80 9.58 26.98
N PRO A 124 -4.19 10.86 26.85
CA PRO A 124 -5.21 11.29 25.89
C PRO A 124 -4.68 11.29 24.45
N CYS A 125 -4.21 10.13 23.98
CA CYS A 125 -3.67 9.93 22.66
C CYS A 125 -4.64 9.10 21.82
N GLU A 126 -5.07 9.60 20.65
CA GLU A 126 -5.92 8.90 19.69
C GLU A 126 -5.04 8.20 18.64
N PHE A 127 -5.39 6.96 18.30
CA PHE A 127 -4.79 6.22 17.20
C PHE A 127 -5.70 6.28 15.98
N ILE A 128 -5.18 6.75 14.85
CA ILE A 128 -5.96 6.98 13.62
C ILE A 128 -5.39 6.08 12.53
N LEU A 129 -6.22 5.15 12.04
CA LEU A 129 -5.86 4.33 10.90
C LEU A 129 -5.88 5.20 9.63
N TYR A 130 -4.79 5.24 8.85
CA TYR A 130 -4.80 5.80 7.51
C TYR A 130 -4.51 4.73 6.45
N GLU A 131 -5.03 4.95 5.24
CA GLU A 131 -5.07 3.94 4.19
C GLU A 131 -3.70 3.39 3.78
N ASP A 132 -3.66 2.06 3.58
CA ASP A 132 -2.56 1.28 3.02
C ASP A 132 -3.08 0.35 1.90
N GLY A 133 -3.92 0.85 1.05
CA GLY A 133 -4.53 0.10 -0.04
C GLY A 133 -5.59 -0.90 0.43
N PHE A 134 -5.68 -2.06 -0.25
CA PHE A 134 -6.74 -3.06 -0.09
C PHE A 134 -6.99 -3.50 1.36
N SER A 135 -5.92 -3.73 2.12
CA SER A 135 -6.02 -4.20 3.51
C SER A 135 -6.84 -3.28 4.39
N SER A 136 -6.71 -1.97 4.20
CA SER A 136 -7.44 -0.96 4.96
C SER A 136 -8.95 -0.99 4.75
N TYR A 137 -9.40 -1.60 3.67
CA TYR A 137 -10.84 -1.71 3.35
C TYR A 137 -11.48 -3.01 3.83
N VAL A 138 -10.70 -4.06 4.02
CA VAL A 138 -11.24 -5.42 4.24
C VAL A 138 -10.79 -6.06 5.55
N ILE A 139 -9.61 -5.71 6.07
CA ILE A 139 -9.09 -6.30 7.30
C ILE A 139 -9.63 -5.54 8.51
N ASP A 140 -10.32 -6.26 9.37
CA ASP A 140 -10.65 -5.79 10.71
C ASP A 140 -9.44 -6.02 11.63
N TYR A 141 -8.58 -5.02 11.72
CA TYR A 141 -7.39 -5.06 12.57
C TYR A 141 -7.71 -5.08 14.07
N LEU A 142 -8.94 -4.70 14.44
CA LEU A 142 -9.38 -4.66 15.83
C LEU A 142 -9.99 -5.98 16.28
N ARG A 143 -10.33 -6.87 15.35
CA ARG A 143 -10.88 -8.17 15.66
C ARG A 143 -9.83 -9.05 16.37
N PRO A 144 -10.19 -9.74 17.46
CA PRO A 144 -9.32 -10.76 18.06
C PRO A 144 -8.99 -11.82 17.02
N GLY A 145 -7.70 -11.88 16.63
CA GLY A 145 -7.21 -12.91 15.72
C GLY A 145 -6.76 -14.17 16.46
N ARG A 146 -6.33 -15.19 15.69
CA ARG A 146 -5.76 -16.44 16.23
C ARG A 146 -4.29 -16.29 16.62
N ALA A 147 -3.60 -15.26 16.11
CA ALA A 147 -2.20 -15.02 16.44
C ALA A 147 -2.02 -14.75 17.95
N PRO A 148 -0.98 -15.26 18.58
CA PRO A 148 -0.75 -15.09 20.03
C PRO A 148 -0.81 -13.63 20.45
N VAL A 149 -0.17 -12.71 19.72
CA VAL A 149 -0.19 -11.27 20.03
C VAL A 149 -1.61 -10.69 20.07
N ASN A 150 -2.54 -11.19 19.23
CA ASN A 150 -3.92 -10.73 19.20
C ASN A 150 -4.77 -11.29 20.36
N ARG A 151 -4.30 -12.36 21.01
CA ARG A 151 -4.95 -12.98 22.18
C ARG A 151 -4.40 -12.47 23.52
N HIS A 152 -3.31 -11.70 23.48
CA HIS A 152 -2.78 -11.11 24.68
C HIS A 152 -3.78 -10.14 25.31
N GLU A 153 -3.92 -10.16 26.61
CA GLU A 153 -4.92 -9.34 27.34
C GLU A 153 -4.81 -7.83 27.03
N GLN A 154 -3.59 -7.31 26.86
CA GLN A 154 -3.33 -5.93 26.50
C GLN A 154 -3.90 -5.55 25.12
N ALA A 155 -4.05 -6.51 24.20
CA ALA A 155 -4.59 -6.25 22.87
C ALA A 155 -6.07 -5.76 22.93
N GLY A 156 -6.83 -6.15 23.94
CA GLY A 156 -8.19 -5.66 24.16
C GLY A 156 -8.25 -4.16 24.44
N ARG A 157 -7.35 -3.66 25.26
CA ARG A 157 -7.28 -2.25 25.67
C ARG A 157 -6.85 -1.33 24.53
N ILE A 158 -6.02 -1.82 23.61
CA ILE A 158 -5.49 -1.06 22.48
C ILE A 158 -6.62 -0.62 21.55
N ARG A 159 -7.65 -1.44 21.36
CA ARG A 159 -8.78 -1.16 20.47
C ARG A 159 -9.54 0.10 20.84
N ASP A 160 -9.59 0.42 22.14
CA ASP A 160 -10.27 1.60 22.65
C ASP A 160 -9.63 2.91 22.19
N LYS A 161 -8.35 2.85 21.77
CA LYS A 161 -7.61 3.99 21.23
C LYS A 161 -7.90 4.27 19.76
N VAL A 162 -8.41 3.29 18.99
CA VAL A 162 -8.61 3.40 17.55
C VAL A 162 -10.08 3.63 17.27
N ARG A 163 -10.45 4.81 16.81
CA ARG A 163 -11.85 5.19 16.56
C ARG A 163 -12.15 5.56 15.12
N ARG A 164 -11.12 5.97 14.37
CA ARG A 164 -11.27 6.50 13.01
C ARG A 164 -10.36 5.81 12.03
N ALA A 165 -10.83 5.74 10.77
CA ALA A 165 -10.04 5.35 9.62
C ALA A 165 -10.15 6.42 8.53
N LEU A 166 -9.01 6.90 8.02
CA LEU A 166 -8.92 7.81 6.88
C LEU A 166 -8.72 6.99 5.61
N LEU A 167 -9.67 7.03 4.70
CA LEU A 167 -9.70 6.23 3.48
C LEU A 167 -9.94 7.13 2.27
N TYR A 168 -9.26 6.90 1.16
CA TYR A 168 -9.53 7.63 -0.08
C TYR A 168 -10.97 7.41 -0.57
N GLU A 169 -11.51 6.20 -0.36
CA GLU A 169 -12.89 5.87 -0.71
C GLU A 169 -13.62 5.12 0.43
N PRO A 170 -14.11 5.85 1.44
CA PRO A 170 -14.78 5.24 2.61
C PRO A 170 -15.91 4.27 2.26
N ARG A 171 -16.60 4.49 1.13
CA ARG A 171 -17.69 3.64 0.66
C ARG A 171 -17.25 2.23 0.27
N LEU A 172 -15.95 2.02 0.02
CA LEU A 172 -15.41 0.68 -0.26
C LEU A 172 -15.16 -0.15 0.99
N ALA A 173 -15.18 0.46 2.17
CA ALA A 173 -14.92 -0.26 3.42
C ALA A 173 -15.91 -1.42 3.61
N MET A 174 -15.34 -2.59 3.89
CA MET A 174 -16.05 -3.85 4.11
C MET A 174 -15.67 -4.49 5.44
N ARG A 175 -14.86 -3.79 6.24
CA ARG A 175 -14.44 -4.25 7.57
C ARG A 175 -15.66 -4.44 8.46
N GLY A 176 -15.58 -5.39 9.39
CA GLY A 176 -16.60 -5.64 10.39
C GLY A 176 -16.45 -4.81 11.68
N ASP A 177 -15.48 -3.89 11.72
CA ASP A 177 -15.21 -3.03 12.86
C ASP A 177 -16.21 -1.85 13.00
N SER A 178 -16.13 -1.14 14.11
CA SER A 178 -16.93 0.04 14.42
C SER A 178 -16.23 1.37 14.11
N LEU A 179 -15.14 1.35 13.32
CA LEU A 179 -14.41 2.57 13.01
C LEU A 179 -15.25 3.54 12.16
N ILE A 180 -15.16 4.81 12.50
CA ILE A 180 -15.72 5.88 11.69
C ILE A 180 -14.81 6.08 10.46
N ASN A 181 -15.32 5.72 9.29
CA ASN A 181 -14.60 5.91 8.03
C ASN A 181 -14.74 7.37 7.57
N GLN A 182 -13.65 8.08 7.52
CA GLN A 182 -13.57 9.46 7.03
C GLN A 182 -12.86 9.52 5.68
N ALA A 183 -13.30 10.44 4.82
CA ALA A 183 -12.67 10.62 3.52
C ALA A 183 -11.29 11.26 3.66
N LEU A 184 -10.29 10.60 3.08
CA LEU A 184 -8.97 11.16 2.83
C LEU A 184 -9.02 11.89 1.48
N PRO A 185 -8.64 13.17 1.39
CA PRO A 185 -8.60 13.87 0.11
C PRO A 185 -7.65 13.18 -0.86
N LYS A 186 -8.06 13.07 -2.13
CA LYS A 186 -7.20 12.50 -3.16
C LYS A 186 -5.99 13.41 -3.42
N ILE A 187 -4.87 12.78 -3.77
CA ILE A 187 -3.66 13.51 -4.19
C ILE A 187 -3.91 14.10 -5.58
N ARG A 188 -3.81 15.41 -5.68
CA ARG A 188 -3.96 16.11 -6.93
C ARG A 188 -2.65 16.09 -7.71
N ARG A 189 -2.69 15.62 -8.95
CA ARG A 189 -1.50 15.57 -9.83
C ARG A 189 -1.00 16.96 -10.25
N ASP A 190 -1.85 17.98 -10.20
CA ASP A 190 -1.52 19.38 -10.45
C ASP A 190 -0.99 20.12 -9.21
N ASP A 191 -0.96 19.49 -8.05
CA ASP A 191 -0.28 20.01 -6.87
C ASP A 191 1.25 19.92 -7.05
N ARG A 192 1.81 20.99 -7.60
CA ARG A 192 3.25 21.07 -7.90
C ARG A 192 4.11 20.92 -6.65
N ALA A 193 3.72 21.58 -5.56
CA ALA A 193 4.51 21.58 -4.33
C ALA A 193 4.62 20.18 -3.72
N LEU A 194 3.50 19.44 -3.67
CA LEU A 194 3.48 18.06 -3.20
C LEU A 194 4.27 17.15 -4.15
N ARG A 195 4.07 17.28 -5.47
CA ARG A 195 4.76 16.45 -6.46
C ARG A 195 6.28 16.65 -6.41
N GLU A 196 6.76 17.89 -6.35
CA GLU A 196 8.20 18.19 -6.26
C GLU A 196 8.79 17.62 -4.97
N ARG A 197 8.09 17.78 -3.84
CA ARG A 197 8.52 17.20 -2.57
C ARG A 197 8.60 15.68 -2.61
N LEU A 198 7.57 15.01 -3.12
CA LEU A 198 7.57 13.55 -3.28
C LEU A 198 8.69 13.10 -4.21
N ASN A 199 8.89 13.77 -5.35
CA ASN A 199 9.97 13.45 -6.28
C ASN A 199 11.35 13.60 -5.62
N THR A 200 11.55 14.64 -4.83
CA THR A 200 12.79 14.84 -4.07
C THR A 200 13.00 13.76 -3.02
N VAL A 201 11.99 13.49 -2.18
CA VAL A 201 12.09 12.51 -1.09
C VAL A 201 12.43 11.12 -1.62
N PHE A 202 11.79 10.71 -2.72
CA PHE A 202 11.99 9.39 -3.31
C PHE A 202 13.06 9.35 -4.41
N SER A 203 13.76 10.46 -4.68
CA SER A 203 14.75 10.57 -5.77
C SER A 203 14.17 10.08 -7.10
N TYR A 204 12.95 10.52 -7.43
CA TYR A 204 12.25 10.07 -8.62
C TYR A 204 13.02 10.39 -9.89
N THR A 205 13.22 9.40 -10.73
CA THR A 205 13.74 9.53 -12.09
C THR A 205 12.70 8.94 -13.05
N PRO A 206 12.27 9.68 -14.09
CA PRO A 206 11.33 9.17 -15.07
C PRO A 206 11.90 7.92 -15.74
N PRO A 207 11.16 6.81 -15.80
CA PRO A 207 11.60 5.63 -16.50
C PRO A 207 11.55 5.85 -18.04
N PRO A 208 12.41 5.18 -18.81
CA PRO A 208 12.41 5.27 -20.26
C PRO A 208 11.22 4.53 -20.91
N ASP A 209 10.40 3.86 -20.10
CA ASP A 209 9.34 2.97 -20.56
C ASP A 209 8.18 3.74 -21.19
N ARG A 210 7.83 3.37 -22.44
CA ARG A 210 6.80 4.05 -23.25
C ARG A 210 5.68 3.12 -23.70
N GLU A 211 5.69 1.87 -23.29
CA GLU A 211 4.72 0.88 -23.69
C GLU A 211 3.31 1.26 -23.22
N ASP A 212 2.33 0.94 -24.06
CA ASP A 212 0.93 1.28 -23.82
C ASP A 212 0.26 0.30 -22.84
N PHE A 213 0.72 -0.96 -22.81
CA PHE A 213 0.15 -2.05 -22.00
C PHE A 213 1.13 -2.49 -20.94
N LEU A 214 0.80 -2.18 -19.69
CA LEU A 214 1.61 -2.51 -18.52
C LEU A 214 0.96 -3.62 -17.73
N PHE A 215 1.58 -4.80 -17.70
CA PHE A 215 1.14 -5.90 -16.85
C PHE A 215 1.79 -5.78 -15.47
N LEU A 216 0.99 -5.59 -14.44
CA LEU A 216 1.43 -5.50 -13.05
C LEU A 216 1.44 -6.90 -12.42
N GLU A 217 2.64 -7.43 -12.24
CA GLU A 217 2.86 -8.74 -11.64
C GLU A 217 2.46 -8.75 -10.16
N GLN A 218 2.10 -9.94 -9.64
CA GLN A 218 1.85 -10.17 -8.22
C GLN A 218 2.89 -11.11 -7.60
N SER A 219 2.91 -11.15 -6.27
CA SER A 219 3.90 -11.90 -5.49
C SER A 219 3.66 -13.41 -5.44
N PHE A 220 2.91 -13.98 -6.36
CA PHE A 220 2.53 -15.40 -6.32
C PHE A 220 3.73 -16.33 -6.14
N ARG A 221 4.82 -16.09 -6.87
CA ARG A 221 6.03 -16.91 -6.78
C ARG A 221 6.76 -16.77 -5.45
N ALA A 222 6.84 -15.55 -4.93
CA ALA A 222 7.42 -15.32 -3.61
C ALA A 222 6.65 -16.05 -2.49
N GLU A 223 5.41 -16.40 -2.75
CA GLU A 223 4.49 -17.05 -1.81
C GLU A 223 4.28 -18.52 -2.12
N GLY A 224 5.01 -19.06 -3.09
CA GLY A 224 4.93 -20.47 -3.47
C GLY A 224 3.60 -20.88 -4.11
N ILE A 225 2.85 -19.93 -4.65
CA ILE A 225 1.56 -20.18 -5.27
C ILE A 225 1.78 -20.53 -6.74
N GLN A 226 1.32 -21.72 -7.14
CA GLN A 226 1.28 -22.12 -8.54
C GLN A 226 0.10 -21.45 -9.25
N THR A 227 0.37 -20.87 -10.41
CA THR A 227 -0.59 -20.05 -11.14
C THR A 227 -0.40 -20.14 -12.66
N ASN A 228 -1.41 -19.70 -13.40
CA ASN A 228 -1.35 -19.51 -14.85
C ASN A 228 -0.99 -18.06 -15.27
N ASP A 229 -0.43 -17.26 -14.37
CA ASP A 229 -0.16 -15.83 -14.64
C ASP A 229 0.78 -15.60 -15.82
N LEU A 230 1.80 -16.46 -16.02
CA LEU A 230 2.68 -16.39 -17.18
C LEU A 230 1.97 -16.70 -18.49
N ASP A 231 0.98 -17.60 -18.50
CA ASP A 231 0.17 -17.89 -19.69
C ASP A 231 -0.73 -16.71 -20.01
N LEU A 232 -1.33 -16.08 -19.00
CA LEU A 232 -2.10 -14.84 -19.18
C LEU A 232 -1.23 -13.70 -19.72
N MET A 233 0.03 -13.58 -19.28
CA MET A 233 0.98 -12.61 -19.83
C MET A 233 1.28 -12.90 -21.31
N ARG A 234 1.46 -14.17 -21.70
CA ARG A 234 1.66 -14.58 -23.10
C ARG A 234 0.46 -14.19 -23.96
N GLU A 235 -0.75 -14.47 -23.48
CA GLU A 235 -1.99 -14.11 -24.18
C GLU A 235 -2.09 -12.59 -24.37
N CYS A 236 -1.84 -11.80 -23.32
CA CYS A 236 -1.85 -10.34 -23.41
C CYS A 236 -0.81 -9.83 -24.44
N ARG A 237 0.44 -10.31 -24.32
CA ARG A 237 1.53 -9.91 -25.23
C ARG A 237 1.22 -10.25 -26.69
N GLN A 238 0.64 -11.44 -26.93
CA GLN A 238 0.25 -11.86 -28.26
C GLN A 238 -0.85 -10.97 -28.85
N ALA A 239 -1.82 -10.58 -28.01
CA ALA A 239 -2.95 -9.75 -28.44
C ALA A 239 -2.54 -8.32 -28.80
N VAL A 240 -1.57 -7.71 -28.10
CA VAL A 240 -1.21 -6.29 -28.30
C VAL A 240 0.11 -6.08 -29.07
N GLY A 241 0.87 -7.13 -29.26
CA GLY A 241 2.20 -7.11 -29.87
C GLY A 241 3.33 -6.82 -28.88
N PRO A 242 4.53 -7.41 -29.11
CA PRO A 242 5.65 -7.38 -28.17
C PRO A 242 6.22 -5.98 -27.92
N GLY A 243 6.13 -5.07 -28.90
CA GLY A 243 6.65 -3.70 -28.79
C GLY A 243 5.76 -2.75 -27.98
N ARG A 244 4.56 -3.18 -27.63
CA ARG A 244 3.59 -2.38 -26.87
C ARG A 244 3.34 -2.91 -25.44
N PHE A 245 3.94 -4.04 -25.09
CA PHE A 245 3.70 -4.78 -23.85
C PHE A 245 4.93 -4.82 -22.97
N ILE A 246 4.76 -4.46 -21.70
CA ILE A 246 5.79 -4.57 -20.69
C ILE A 246 5.23 -5.16 -19.39
N VAL A 247 6.04 -5.94 -18.69
CA VAL A 247 5.70 -6.46 -17.36
C VAL A 247 6.48 -5.71 -16.30
N LYS A 248 5.76 -5.10 -15.37
CA LYS A 248 6.33 -4.56 -14.15
C LYS A 248 6.44 -5.69 -13.13
N PRO A 249 7.67 -6.16 -12.80
CA PRO A 249 7.85 -7.25 -11.87
C PRO A 249 7.45 -6.86 -10.45
N HIS A 250 6.95 -7.84 -9.70
CA HIS A 250 6.67 -7.62 -8.29
C HIS A 250 7.98 -7.66 -7.48
N PRO A 251 8.26 -6.67 -6.60
CA PRO A 251 9.56 -6.56 -5.92
C PRO A 251 9.88 -7.73 -4.97
N ARG A 252 8.88 -8.48 -4.52
CA ARG A 252 9.08 -9.68 -3.68
C ARG A 252 9.39 -10.95 -4.47
N ASN A 253 9.15 -10.97 -5.78
CA ASN A 253 9.48 -12.15 -6.56
C ASN A 253 11.01 -12.30 -6.68
N PRO A 254 11.56 -13.49 -6.38
CA PRO A 254 13.02 -13.69 -6.33
C PRO A 254 13.69 -13.62 -7.69
N GLN A 255 12.92 -13.86 -8.76
CA GLN A 255 13.39 -13.88 -10.14
C GLN A 255 12.42 -13.12 -11.04
N ASN A 256 12.94 -12.48 -12.08
CA ASN A 256 12.12 -11.84 -13.10
C ASN A 256 11.81 -12.84 -14.22
N LEU A 257 11.01 -13.86 -13.91
CA LEU A 257 10.64 -14.90 -14.86
C LEU A 257 10.02 -14.37 -16.17
N PRO A 258 9.14 -13.36 -16.17
CA PRO A 258 8.65 -12.80 -17.43
C PRO A 258 9.76 -12.32 -18.37
N PHE A 259 10.81 -11.70 -17.84
CA PHE A 259 11.98 -11.30 -18.62
C PHE A 259 12.81 -12.52 -19.05
N GLU A 260 13.13 -13.42 -18.13
CA GLU A 260 13.92 -14.64 -18.39
C GLU A 260 13.28 -15.54 -19.46
N GLN A 261 11.95 -15.56 -19.51
CA GLN A 261 11.18 -16.31 -20.53
C GLN A 261 10.93 -15.50 -21.83
N GLY A 262 11.51 -14.32 -21.97
CA GLY A 262 11.36 -13.48 -23.15
C GLY A 262 9.95 -12.91 -23.37
N LEU A 263 9.13 -12.88 -22.32
CA LEU A 263 7.77 -12.30 -22.41
C LEU A 263 7.77 -10.78 -22.40
N THR A 264 8.83 -10.17 -21.89
CA THR A 264 8.98 -8.73 -21.80
C THR A 264 10.46 -8.37 -21.86
N ARG A 265 10.79 -7.12 -22.23
CA ARG A 265 12.10 -6.59 -21.92
C ARG A 265 12.20 -6.31 -20.41
N LYS A 266 13.42 -6.15 -19.93
CA LYS A 266 13.64 -5.78 -18.53
C LYS A 266 13.12 -4.36 -18.33
N MET A 267 12.16 -4.20 -17.41
CA MET A 267 11.76 -2.89 -16.93
C MET A 267 12.83 -2.37 -15.97
N GLU A 268 13.29 -1.15 -16.15
CA GLU A 268 14.21 -0.54 -15.21
C GLU A 268 13.49 -0.34 -13.86
N GLN A 269 14.08 -0.92 -12.82
CA GLN A 269 13.59 -0.73 -11.45
C GLN A 269 14.18 0.59 -10.92
N GLY A 270 13.36 1.48 -10.45
CA GLY A 270 13.86 2.73 -9.85
C GLY A 270 12.77 3.57 -9.19
N ALA A 271 11.62 3.66 -9.80
CA ALA A 271 10.56 4.50 -9.26
C ALA A 271 9.48 3.66 -8.55
N PRO A 272 9.06 4.07 -7.35
CA PRO A 272 7.84 3.55 -6.74
C PRO A 272 6.66 3.72 -7.69
N TRP A 273 5.75 2.73 -7.68
CA TRP A 273 4.59 2.72 -8.58
C TRP A 273 3.69 3.97 -8.44
N GLU A 274 3.52 4.41 -7.24
CA GLU A 274 2.74 5.60 -6.91
C GLU A 274 3.36 6.87 -7.52
N LEU A 275 4.69 6.96 -7.51
CA LEU A 275 5.43 8.07 -8.13
C LEU A 275 5.34 8.01 -9.65
N PHE A 276 5.37 6.81 -10.23
CA PHE A 276 5.13 6.61 -11.66
C PHE A 276 3.74 7.15 -12.05
N LEU A 277 2.69 6.76 -11.33
CA LEU A 277 1.33 7.26 -11.59
C LEU A 277 1.19 8.78 -11.39
N LEU A 278 1.89 9.35 -10.41
CA LEU A 278 1.87 10.78 -10.13
C LEU A 278 2.49 11.60 -11.27
N ASN A 279 3.57 11.10 -11.88
CA ASN A 279 4.41 11.87 -12.80
C ASN A 279 4.14 11.55 -14.27
N GLU A 280 3.85 10.28 -14.61
CA GLU A 280 3.75 9.85 -16.01
C GLU A 280 2.37 10.12 -16.61
N ASP A 281 2.35 10.38 -17.90
CA ASP A 281 1.08 10.48 -18.66
C ASP A 281 0.50 9.08 -18.88
N MET A 282 -0.65 8.85 -18.28
CA MET A 282 -1.37 7.58 -18.36
C MET A 282 -2.45 7.56 -19.44
N ARG A 283 -2.64 8.64 -20.19
CA ARG A 283 -3.62 8.68 -21.28
C ARG A 283 -3.28 7.67 -22.36
N GLY A 284 -4.25 6.87 -22.75
CA GLY A 284 -4.06 5.80 -23.75
C GLY A 284 -3.31 4.57 -23.24
N ARG A 285 -2.77 4.58 -22.01
CA ARG A 285 -2.15 3.39 -21.41
C ARG A 285 -3.18 2.50 -20.75
N THR A 286 -2.88 1.21 -20.73
CA THR A 286 -3.71 0.16 -20.14
C THR A 286 -2.94 -0.59 -19.06
N LEU A 287 -3.50 -0.63 -17.86
CA LEU A 287 -3.00 -1.46 -16.76
C LEU A 287 -3.66 -2.83 -16.80
N ILE A 288 -2.87 -3.88 -16.81
CA ILE A 288 -3.34 -5.26 -16.80
C ILE A 288 -2.83 -5.94 -15.55
N THR A 289 -3.65 -6.70 -14.87
CA THR A 289 -3.22 -7.50 -13.71
C THR A 289 -4.18 -8.62 -13.42
N VAL A 290 -3.75 -9.64 -12.71
CA VAL A 290 -4.68 -10.65 -12.20
C VAL A 290 -5.65 -10.01 -11.20
N CYS A 291 -5.14 -9.44 -10.10
CA CYS A 291 -5.97 -8.78 -9.09
C CYS A 291 -5.17 -7.81 -8.20
N SER A 292 -4.06 -7.26 -8.70
CA SER A 292 -3.24 -6.33 -7.90
C SER A 292 -3.96 -5.01 -7.62
N ASN A 293 -3.95 -4.60 -6.37
CA ASN A 293 -4.47 -3.29 -5.97
C ASN A 293 -3.68 -2.13 -6.60
N ALA A 294 -2.44 -2.36 -7.05
CA ALA A 294 -1.64 -1.37 -7.77
C ALA A 294 -2.34 -0.83 -9.02
N ALA A 295 -3.15 -1.66 -9.72
CA ALA A 295 -3.95 -1.20 -10.85
C ALA A 295 -5.10 -0.25 -10.44
N LEU A 296 -5.53 -0.29 -9.19
CA LEU A 296 -6.60 0.55 -8.66
C LEU A 296 -6.08 1.86 -8.05
N THR A 297 -4.78 1.94 -7.74
CA THR A 297 -4.14 3.10 -7.09
C THR A 297 -4.40 4.39 -7.86
N GLY A 298 -4.33 4.36 -9.19
CA GLY A 298 -4.62 5.52 -10.03
C GLY A 298 -5.99 6.14 -9.74
N ARG A 299 -7.02 5.31 -9.62
CA ARG A 299 -8.39 5.76 -9.34
C ARG A 299 -8.59 6.12 -7.87
N LEU A 300 -8.07 5.30 -6.96
CA LEU A 300 -8.26 5.50 -5.52
C LEU A 300 -7.55 6.76 -5.03
N VAL A 301 -6.25 6.85 -5.30
CA VAL A 301 -5.39 7.89 -4.73
C VAL A 301 -5.44 9.19 -5.54
N PHE A 302 -5.40 9.08 -6.87
CA PHE A 302 -5.25 10.24 -7.75
C PHE A 302 -6.53 10.65 -8.51
N GLY A 303 -7.60 9.85 -8.40
CA GLY A 303 -8.83 10.09 -9.15
C GLY A 303 -8.65 9.96 -10.67
N MET A 304 -7.65 9.20 -11.12
CA MET A 304 -7.34 9.01 -12.53
C MET A 304 -8.23 7.97 -13.16
N ASP A 305 -8.72 8.26 -14.36
CA ASP A 305 -9.44 7.28 -15.18
C ASP A 305 -8.48 6.60 -16.16
N VAL A 306 -7.84 5.52 -15.73
CA VAL A 306 -6.90 4.72 -16.52
C VAL A 306 -7.56 3.43 -16.95
N ASN A 307 -7.35 3.02 -18.23
CA ASN A 307 -7.78 1.71 -18.69
C ASN A 307 -7.23 0.61 -17.78
N THR A 308 -8.09 -0.22 -17.26
CA THR A 308 -7.73 -1.27 -16.29
C THR A 308 -8.38 -2.58 -16.68
N VAL A 309 -7.57 -3.62 -16.92
CA VAL A 309 -8.01 -4.97 -17.24
C VAL A 309 -7.67 -5.90 -16.08
N MET A 310 -8.69 -6.44 -15.44
CA MET A 310 -8.58 -7.35 -14.29
C MET A 310 -8.83 -8.78 -14.73
N LEU A 311 -7.84 -9.65 -14.55
CA LEU A 311 -7.85 -11.02 -15.07
C LEU A 311 -8.29 -12.07 -14.05
N TYR A 312 -8.77 -11.68 -12.86
CA TYR A 312 -9.07 -12.62 -11.78
C TYR A 312 -10.12 -13.69 -12.14
N ARG A 313 -10.94 -13.47 -13.18
CA ARG A 313 -11.88 -14.48 -13.69
C ARG A 313 -11.23 -15.54 -14.59
N LEU A 314 -10.06 -15.24 -15.14
CA LEU A 314 -9.25 -16.14 -15.97
C LEU A 314 -8.13 -16.80 -15.17
N PHE A 315 -7.96 -16.39 -13.93
CA PHE A 315 -6.88 -16.84 -13.09
C PHE A 315 -7.14 -18.24 -12.54
N GLU A 316 -6.14 -19.10 -12.68
CA GLU A 316 -6.08 -20.42 -12.10
C GLU A 316 -5.00 -20.44 -11.02
N GLY A 317 -5.40 -20.70 -9.80
CA GLY A 317 -4.53 -20.67 -8.61
C GLY A 317 -5.27 -20.12 -7.40
N LYS A 318 -4.64 -20.24 -6.25
CA LYS A 318 -5.17 -19.65 -5.01
C LYS A 318 -4.55 -18.28 -4.83
N VAL A 319 -5.37 -17.26 -4.77
CA VAL A 319 -4.90 -15.92 -4.40
C VAL A 319 -4.45 -15.97 -2.94
N LEU A 320 -3.45 -15.19 -2.60
CA LEU A 320 -2.77 -15.03 -1.32
C LEU A 320 -3.61 -14.98 -0.07
N TRP A 321 -4.75 -14.40 -0.18
CA TRP A 321 -5.69 -14.30 0.90
C TRP A 321 -6.46 -15.61 0.95
N LYS A 322 -6.38 -16.32 2.06
CA LYS A 322 -7.26 -17.45 2.38
C LYS A 322 -8.74 -17.10 2.21
N GLU A 323 -9.01 -15.90 1.75
CA GLU A 323 -10.29 -15.20 1.67
C GLU A 323 -10.53 -14.70 0.24
N ASP A 324 -10.38 -15.57 -0.75
CA ASP A 324 -10.66 -15.29 -2.16
C ASP A 324 -12.01 -14.57 -2.34
N GLU A 325 -13.01 -14.95 -1.54
CA GLU A 325 -14.31 -14.32 -1.56
C GLU A 325 -14.27 -12.84 -1.13
N VAL A 326 -13.42 -12.46 -0.18
CA VAL A 326 -13.30 -11.07 0.28
C VAL A 326 -12.71 -10.20 -0.81
N LEU A 327 -11.64 -10.67 -1.46
CA LEU A 327 -11.04 -9.98 -2.59
C LEU A 327 -12.04 -9.87 -3.75
N ALA A 328 -12.68 -10.96 -4.14
CA ALA A 328 -13.67 -10.96 -5.21
C ALA A 328 -14.86 -10.04 -4.92
N ARG A 329 -15.32 -9.98 -3.65
CA ARG A 329 -16.37 -9.04 -3.23
C ARG A 329 -15.89 -7.59 -3.30
N TYR A 330 -14.67 -7.31 -2.86
CA TYR A 330 -14.08 -5.98 -2.94
C TYR A 330 -13.96 -5.51 -4.39
N LEU A 331 -13.40 -6.34 -5.28
CA LEU A 331 -13.26 -6.02 -6.69
C LEU A 331 -14.62 -5.81 -7.39
N ARG A 332 -15.63 -6.62 -7.07
CA ARG A 332 -17.00 -6.41 -7.56
C ARG A 332 -17.63 -5.12 -7.03
N ARG A 333 -17.36 -4.76 -5.76
CA ARG A 333 -17.82 -3.50 -5.17
C ARG A 333 -17.12 -2.32 -5.81
N PHE A 334 -15.81 -2.40 -5.98
CA PHE A 334 -15.02 -1.41 -6.72
C PHE A 334 -15.58 -1.23 -8.13
N HIS A 335 -15.76 -2.31 -8.88
CA HIS A 335 -16.33 -2.29 -10.23
C HIS A 335 -17.66 -1.55 -10.28
N ARG A 336 -18.58 -1.84 -9.40
CA ARG A 336 -19.92 -1.21 -9.39
C ARG A 336 -19.90 0.27 -9.02
N GLN A 337 -18.97 0.71 -8.21
CA GLN A 337 -18.99 2.05 -7.62
C GLN A 337 -18.04 3.03 -8.31
N PHE A 338 -16.98 2.54 -8.94
CA PHE A 338 -15.88 3.38 -9.43
C PHE A 338 -15.41 3.06 -10.83
N ALA A 339 -15.79 1.91 -11.32
CA ALA A 339 -15.37 1.47 -12.63
C ALA A 339 -16.21 2.15 -13.70
N GLY A 340 -15.89 3.31 -14.11
CA GLY A 340 -16.43 3.90 -15.32
C GLY A 340 -16.26 2.99 -16.53
N GLU A 341 -16.27 3.54 -17.72
CA GLU A 341 -16.16 2.81 -18.97
C GLU A 341 -14.79 2.16 -19.20
N ASN A 342 -13.77 2.55 -18.42
CA ASN A 342 -12.37 2.14 -18.60
C ASN A 342 -11.93 1.02 -17.64
N TYR A 343 -12.85 0.13 -17.23
CA TYR A 343 -12.56 -0.99 -16.35
C TYR A 343 -13.16 -2.30 -16.89
N TYR A 344 -12.30 -3.24 -17.23
CA TYR A 344 -12.66 -4.45 -17.95
C TYR A 344 -12.36 -5.70 -17.11
N VAL A 345 -13.27 -6.65 -17.12
CA VAL A 345 -13.13 -7.92 -16.39
C VAL A 345 -13.51 -9.08 -17.32
N PRO A 346 -12.64 -9.46 -18.27
CA PRO A 346 -12.93 -10.51 -19.22
C PRO A 346 -13.15 -11.86 -18.51
N ALA A 347 -14.15 -12.61 -18.97
CA ALA A 347 -14.51 -13.92 -18.44
C ALA A 347 -13.91 -15.06 -19.24
N THR A 348 -13.47 -14.81 -20.47
CA THR A 348 -12.85 -15.78 -21.38
C THR A 348 -11.61 -15.18 -22.03
N VAL A 349 -10.69 -16.03 -22.49
CA VAL A 349 -9.52 -15.58 -23.27
C VAL A 349 -9.95 -14.85 -24.54
N TYR A 350 -11.06 -15.25 -25.14
CA TYR A 350 -11.63 -14.57 -26.31
C TYR A 350 -12.02 -13.12 -25.98
N GLU A 351 -12.76 -12.91 -24.88
CA GLU A 351 -13.10 -11.57 -24.40
C GLU A 351 -11.86 -10.74 -24.06
N LEU A 352 -10.83 -11.37 -23.48
CA LEU A 352 -9.55 -10.70 -23.18
C LEU A 352 -8.91 -10.17 -24.46
N ARG A 353 -8.76 -11.03 -25.48
CA ARG A 353 -8.16 -10.64 -26.76
C ARG A 353 -8.96 -9.52 -27.44
N HIS A 354 -10.28 -9.61 -27.43
CA HIS A 354 -11.17 -8.57 -27.96
C HIS A 354 -11.02 -7.24 -27.23
N THR A 355 -10.99 -7.27 -25.89
CA THR A 355 -10.79 -6.08 -25.05
C THR A 355 -9.45 -5.42 -25.36
N LEU A 356 -8.38 -6.20 -25.45
CA LEU A 356 -7.05 -5.68 -25.72
C LEU A 356 -6.91 -5.12 -27.14
N ALA A 357 -7.52 -5.76 -28.15
CA ALA A 357 -7.57 -5.27 -29.53
C ALA A 357 -8.35 -3.93 -29.61
N TYR A 358 -9.49 -3.83 -28.92
CA TYR A 358 -10.25 -2.59 -28.80
C TYR A 358 -9.40 -1.47 -28.18
N LEU A 359 -8.76 -1.72 -27.05
CA LEU A 359 -7.89 -0.76 -26.37
C LEU A 359 -6.62 -0.44 -27.16
N GLY A 360 -6.19 -1.38 -28.01
CA GLY A 360 -5.08 -1.20 -28.95
C GLY A 360 -5.41 -0.34 -30.18
N GLY A 361 -6.68 0.02 -30.37
CA GLY A 361 -7.14 0.83 -31.49
C GLY A 361 -7.30 0.05 -32.78
N GLU A 362 -7.41 -1.28 -32.77
CA GLU A 362 -7.58 -2.11 -33.96
C GLU A 362 -8.97 -1.99 -34.57
N TYR A 363 -9.97 -1.51 -33.83
CA TYR A 363 -11.35 -1.33 -34.27
C TYR A 363 -11.71 0.11 -34.67
N GLY A 364 -10.74 1.03 -34.68
CA GLY A 364 -10.95 2.46 -34.92
C GLY A 364 -10.20 3.03 -36.12
N ARG A 365 -9.79 2.17 -37.08
CA ARG A 365 -9.22 2.60 -38.35
C ARG A 365 -10.12 2.21 -39.53
#